data_c3561f4282c21ac3fa4583aa16724ec7
#
_entry.id   c3561f4282c21ac3fa4583aa16724ec7
#
_cell.length_a   1.000
_cell.length_b   1.000
_cell.length_c   1.000
_cell.angle_alpha   90.00
_cell.angle_beta   90.00
_cell.angle_gamma   90.00
#
_symmetry.space_group_name_H-M   'P 1'
#
loop_
_entity.id
_entity.type
_entity.pdbx_description
1 polymer ?
#
loop_
_entity_poly.entity_id
_entity_poly.type
_entity_poly.pdbx_seq_one_letter_code
_entity_poly.pdbx_strand_id
1 'polypeptide(L)'
;MKGRWKKFLSYYKNYKVLFFKDMFCAMISAAITLVYPMLTRYITGTILNQPKIDYSKIYLLGLFMLCLIVVEYFCNYFIGYLGHVMGVYMERDLRNELFSHYQKLSFRFYDEQNTGQLMSRLTNDLFSLTELYHHGPEDIVISIIKFIGAFILLSYINVKLTLILFAILPFMFVFAWYYNKKMKTAFKRNKESIKSRWTFL
;
A
#
# COMPACT_ATOMS: atom_id res chain seq x y z
N MET A 1 10.33 -15.68 -16.69
CA MET A 1 9.84 -14.89 -15.54
C MET A 1 10.93 -13.97 -14.93
N LYS A 2 12.18 -14.38 -14.80
CA LYS A 2 13.28 -13.54 -14.22
C LYS A 2 13.48 -12.17 -14.92
N GLY A 3 13.28 -12.08 -16.25
CA GLY A 3 13.44 -10.81 -16.98
C GLY A 3 12.37 -9.75 -16.71
N ARG A 4 11.12 -10.17 -16.40
CA ARG A 4 10.02 -9.22 -16.11
C ARG A 4 10.20 -8.52 -14.77
N TRP A 5 10.59 -9.25 -13.74
CA TRP A 5 10.89 -8.67 -12.42
C TRP A 5 12.08 -7.71 -12.46
N LYS A 6 13.12 -8.06 -13.24
CA LYS A 6 14.28 -7.17 -13.42
C LYS A 6 13.87 -5.88 -14.13
N LYS A 7 13.01 -5.96 -15.15
CA LYS A 7 12.47 -4.78 -15.83
C LYS A 7 11.59 -3.96 -14.90
N PHE A 8 10.71 -4.62 -14.13
CA PHE A 8 9.87 -3.97 -13.13
C PHE A 8 10.70 -3.14 -12.14
N LEU A 9 11.73 -3.75 -11.54
CA LEU A 9 12.61 -3.07 -10.59
C LEU A 9 13.48 -1.98 -11.23
N SER A 10 13.73 -2.06 -12.53
CA SER A 10 14.59 -1.06 -13.21
C SER A 10 13.97 0.33 -13.27
N TYR A 11 12.63 0.44 -13.24
CA TYR A 11 11.95 1.73 -13.25
C TYR A 11 12.17 2.53 -11.96
N TYR A 12 12.37 1.88 -10.81
CA TYR A 12 12.73 2.57 -9.56
C TYR A 12 14.13 3.19 -9.59
N LYS A 13 15.00 2.74 -10.51
CA LYS A 13 16.38 3.21 -10.56
C LYS A 13 16.48 4.73 -10.72
N ASN A 14 15.59 5.32 -11.50
CA ASN A 14 15.58 6.76 -11.75
C ASN A 14 14.94 7.56 -10.60
N TYR A 15 14.14 6.90 -9.76
CA TYR A 15 13.33 7.51 -8.68
C TYR A 15 13.74 7.06 -7.29
N LYS A 16 14.95 6.52 -7.12
CA LYS A 16 15.44 5.95 -5.85
C LYS A 16 15.27 6.90 -4.66
N VAL A 17 15.56 8.17 -4.84
CA VAL A 17 15.52 9.17 -3.77
C VAL A 17 14.08 9.36 -3.29
N LEU A 18 13.12 9.47 -4.21
CA LEU A 18 11.69 9.57 -3.88
C LEU A 18 11.22 8.30 -3.18
N PHE A 19 11.55 7.14 -3.73
CA PHE A 19 11.21 5.84 -3.16
C PHE A 19 11.75 5.65 -1.74
N PHE A 20 13.03 5.97 -1.49
CA PHE A 20 13.60 5.81 -0.15
C PHE A 20 13.02 6.81 0.86
N LYS A 21 12.71 8.05 0.45
CA LYS A 21 12.05 9.03 1.33
C LYS A 21 10.64 8.56 1.69
N ASP A 22 9.90 8.07 0.72
CA ASP A 22 8.56 7.50 0.88
C ASP A 22 8.58 6.31 1.86
N MET A 23 9.45 5.33 1.62
CA MET A 23 9.63 4.17 2.50
C MET A 23 10.05 4.56 3.93
N PHE A 24 10.89 5.57 4.08
CA PHE A 24 11.32 6.04 5.39
C PHE A 24 10.15 6.66 6.17
N CYS A 25 9.33 7.50 5.53
CA CYS A 25 8.13 8.03 6.15
C CYS A 25 7.12 6.92 6.50
N ALA A 26 6.97 5.92 5.62
CA ALA A 26 6.11 4.76 5.84
C ALA A 26 6.55 3.94 7.07
N MET A 27 7.86 3.72 7.24
CA MET A 27 8.42 3.03 8.40
C MET A 27 8.17 3.82 9.71
N ILE A 28 8.35 5.14 9.69
CA ILE A 28 8.08 5.99 10.87
C ILE A 28 6.60 5.94 11.22
N SER A 29 5.70 6.13 10.26
CA SER A 29 4.25 6.07 10.48
C SER A 29 3.83 4.71 11.05
N ALA A 30 4.34 3.60 10.50
CA ALA A 30 4.09 2.26 11.01
C ALA A 30 4.58 2.07 12.46
N ALA A 31 5.78 2.57 12.77
CA ALA A 31 6.33 2.49 14.12
C ALA A 31 5.49 3.31 15.13
N ILE A 32 5.10 4.53 14.79
CA ILE A 32 4.25 5.38 15.63
C ILE A 32 2.93 4.67 15.93
N THR A 33 2.26 4.10 14.93
CA THR A 33 1.01 3.35 15.10
C THR A 33 1.14 2.21 16.13
N LEU A 34 2.32 1.57 16.25
CA LEU A 34 2.58 0.52 17.23
C LEU A 34 2.87 1.06 18.63
N VAL A 35 3.42 2.27 18.75
CA VAL A 35 3.75 2.90 20.02
C VAL A 35 2.50 3.37 20.77
N TYR A 36 1.46 3.84 20.09
CA TYR A 36 0.24 4.36 20.71
C TYR A 36 -0.42 3.41 21.70
N PRO A 37 -0.73 2.14 21.36
CA PRO A 37 -1.34 1.21 22.30
C PRO A 37 -0.48 0.97 23.55
N MET A 38 0.85 1.01 23.40
CA MET A 38 1.78 0.83 24.51
C MET A 38 1.75 2.01 25.49
N LEU A 39 1.72 3.23 24.96
CA LEU A 39 1.60 4.45 25.77
C LEU A 39 0.26 4.49 26.50
N THR A 40 -0.84 4.20 25.79
CA THR A 40 -2.17 4.14 26.38
C THR A 40 -2.23 3.10 27.50
N ARG A 41 -1.68 1.90 27.26
CA ARG A 41 -1.59 0.85 28.28
C ARG A 41 -0.78 1.30 29.49
N TYR A 42 0.35 1.97 29.27
CA TYR A 42 1.18 2.46 30.38
C TYR A 42 0.44 3.51 31.22
N ILE A 43 -0.28 4.42 30.60
CA ILE A 43 -1.09 5.42 31.33
C ILE A 43 -2.19 4.73 32.13
N THR A 44 -3.01 3.88 31.49
CA THR A 44 -4.16 3.25 32.12
C THR A 44 -3.79 2.16 33.12
N GLY A 45 -2.79 1.34 32.82
CA GLY A 45 -2.40 0.20 33.65
C GLY A 45 -1.42 0.54 34.78
N THR A 46 -0.61 1.58 34.62
CA THR A 46 0.43 1.90 35.59
C THR A 46 0.14 3.20 36.32
N ILE A 47 -0.11 4.31 35.61
CA ILE A 47 -0.21 5.63 36.25
C ILE A 47 -1.56 5.80 36.95
N LEU A 48 -2.65 5.44 36.30
CA LEU A 48 -4.00 5.60 36.89
C LEU A 48 -4.32 4.62 38.02
N ASN A 49 -3.59 3.50 38.11
CA ASN A 49 -3.76 2.52 39.19
C ASN A 49 -2.91 2.82 40.43
N GLN A 50 -2.16 3.93 40.48
CA GLN A 50 -1.39 4.34 41.68
C GLN A 50 -2.29 5.00 42.72
N PRO A 51 -2.05 4.82 44.02
CA PRO A 51 -2.84 5.46 45.07
C PRO A 51 -2.79 7.00 45.01
N LYS A 52 -1.72 7.54 44.47
CA LYS A 52 -1.54 8.99 44.19
C LYS A 52 -1.21 9.17 42.72
N ILE A 53 -2.15 9.74 41.98
CA ILE A 53 -2.00 9.96 40.55
C ILE A 53 -1.01 11.08 40.29
N ASP A 54 0.01 10.81 39.47
CA ASP A 54 1.00 11.81 39.05
C ASP A 54 0.50 12.48 37.76
N TYR A 55 -0.24 13.56 37.91
CA TYR A 55 -0.80 14.32 36.79
C TYR A 55 0.30 14.91 35.87
N SER A 56 1.48 15.22 36.43
CA SER A 56 2.60 15.76 35.63
C SER A 56 3.06 14.75 34.59
N LYS A 57 3.15 13.47 34.96
CA LYS A 57 3.49 12.40 34.01
C LYS A 57 2.41 12.20 32.94
N ILE A 58 1.14 12.32 33.32
CA ILE A 58 0.03 12.21 32.35
C ILE A 58 0.11 13.32 31.32
N TYR A 59 0.32 14.58 31.76
CA TYR A 59 0.46 15.71 30.83
C TYR A 59 1.69 15.58 29.93
N LEU A 60 2.83 15.13 30.46
CA LEU A 60 4.04 14.92 29.66
C LEU A 60 3.83 13.83 28.61
N LEU A 61 3.22 12.70 28.97
CA LEU A 61 2.91 11.62 28.03
C LEU A 61 1.85 12.04 27.02
N GLY A 62 0.85 12.80 27.42
CA GLY A 62 -0.16 13.37 26.54
C GLY A 62 0.47 14.32 25.50
N LEU A 63 1.38 15.19 25.94
CA LEU A 63 2.12 16.08 25.05
C LEU A 63 3.00 15.27 24.07
N PHE A 64 3.68 14.23 24.57
CA PHE A 64 4.48 13.35 23.72
C PHE A 64 3.62 12.62 22.67
N MET A 65 2.45 12.09 23.06
CA MET A 65 1.51 11.48 22.12
C MET A 65 1.03 12.49 21.07
N LEU A 66 0.77 13.72 21.46
CA LEU A 66 0.39 14.79 20.54
C LEU A 66 1.51 15.09 19.53
N CYS A 67 2.77 15.15 19.99
CA CYS A 67 3.92 15.29 19.10
C CYS A 67 4.01 14.13 18.10
N LEU A 68 3.77 12.89 18.54
CA LEU A 68 3.75 11.72 17.66
C LEU A 68 2.65 11.82 16.61
N ILE A 69 1.43 12.31 16.97
CA ILE A 69 0.33 12.53 16.00
C ILE A 69 0.77 13.52 14.92
N VAL A 70 1.40 14.61 15.32
CA VAL A 70 1.87 15.63 14.36
C VAL A 70 2.91 15.04 13.41
N VAL A 71 3.86 14.25 13.93
CA VAL A 71 4.87 13.57 13.10
C VAL A 71 4.22 12.57 12.15
N GLU A 72 3.28 11.76 12.65
CA GLU A 72 2.54 10.79 11.83
C GLU A 72 1.75 11.47 10.72
N TYR A 73 1.08 12.58 11.03
CA TYR A 73 0.36 13.39 10.04
C TYR A 73 1.28 13.85 8.90
N PHE A 74 2.45 14.41 9.23
CA PHE A 74 3.41 14.83 8.22
C PHE A 74 3.98 13.64 7.43
N CYS A 75 4.28 12.53 8.09
CA CYS A 75 4.72 11.31 7.39
C CYS A 75 3.66 10.83 6.39
N ASN A 76 2.39 10.74 6.79
CA ASN A 76 1.31 10.31 5.91
C ASN A 76 1.07 11.31 4.76
N TYR A 77 1.21 12.60 5.02
CA TYR A 77 1.15 13.63 3.98
C TYR A 77 2.29 13.44 2.96
N PHE A 78 3.52 13.22 3.42
CA PHE A 78 4.66 13.00 2.53
C PHE A 78 4.55 11.68 1.76
N ILE A 79 4.07 10.60 2.37
CA ILE A 79 3.79 9.33 1.71
C ILE A 79 2.81 9.55 0.55
N GLY A 80 1.66 10.17 0.81
CA GLY A 80 0.68 10.48 -0.21
C GLY A 80 1.27 11.35 -1.33
N TYR A 81 2.00 12.41 -0.98
CA TYR A 81 2.59 13.32 -1.96
C TYR A 81 3.73 12.70 -2.77
N LEU A 82 4.76 12.17 -2.11
CA LEU A 82 5.96 11.64 -2.77
C LEU A 82 5.66 10.41 -3.61
N GLY A 83 4.81 9.53 -3.11
CA GLY A 83 4.40 8.34 -3.82
C GLY A 83 3.61 8.66 -5.09
N HIS A 84 2.62 9.54 -5.01
CA HIS A 84 1.87 9.95 -6.20
C HIS A 84 2.75 10.69 -7.22
N VAL A 85 3.66 11.57 -6.78
CA VAL A 85 4.62 12.23 -7.67
C VAL A 85 5.50 11.20 -8.36
N MET A 86 6.01 10.21 -7.64
CA MET A 86 6.78 9.11 -8.22
C MET A 86 5.95 8.30 -9.22
N GLY A 87 4.70 7.97 -8.87
CA GLY A 87 3.76 7.27 -9.74
C GLY A 87 3.53 7.99 -11.07
N VAL A 88 3.27 9.30 -11.02
CA VAL A 88 3.07 10.15 -12.23
C VAL A 88 4.31 10.18 -13.12
N TYR A 89 5.50 10.29 -12.54
CA TYR A 89 6.73 10.27 -13.33
C TYR A 89 6.98 8.90 -13.96
N MET A 90 6.74 7.81 -13.23
CA MET A 90 6.83 6.45 -13.77
C MET A 90 5.80 6.20 -14.87
N GLU A 91 4.57 6.69 -14.69
CA GLU A 91 3.53 6.60 -15.70
C GLU A 91 3.93 7.30 -16.99
N ARG A 92 4.44 8.52 -16.88
CA ARG A 92 4.94 9.28 -18.04
C ARG A 92 6.04 8.51 -18.78
N ASP A 93 7.02 7.97 -18.05
CA ASP A 93 8.14 7.28 -18.68
C ASP A 93 7.70 5.97 -19.36
N LEU A 94 6.81 5.20 -18.70
CA LEU A 94 6.20 4.00 -19.26
C LEU A 94 5.33 4.30 -20.48
N ARG A 95 4.56 5.39 -20.43
CA ARG A 95 3.72 5.84 -21.54
C ARG A 95 4.56 6.21 -22.76
N ASN A 96 5.63 6.96 -22.53
CA ASN A 96 6.56 7.34 -23.59
C ASN A 96 7.28 6.12 -24.21
N GLU A 97 7.70 5.16 -23.39
CA GLU A 97 8.32 3.91 -23.86
C GLU A 97 7.32 3.09 -24.71
N LEU A 98 6.09 2.93 -24.22
CA LEU A 98 5.06 2.16 -24.90
C LEU A 98 4.62 2.84 -26.19
N PHE A 99 4.43 4.16 -26.17
CA PHE A 99 4.05 4.93 -27.35
C PHE A 99 5.15 4.88 -28.42
N SER A 100 6.42 5.06 -28.04
CA SER A 100 7.58 4.94 -28.93
C SER A 100 7.70 3.53 -29.53
N HIS A 101 7.31 2.51 -28.77
CA HIS A 101 7.25 1.14 -29.29
C HIS A 101 6.15 0.99 -30.32
N TYR A 102 4.95 1.52 -30.06
CA TYR A 102 3.84 1.48 -31.02
C TYR A 102 4.21 2.15 -32.33
N GLN A 103 4.87 3.30 -32.33
CA GLN A 103 5.30 4.00 -33.55
C GLN A 103 6.24 3.18 -34.44
N LYS A 104 6.89 2.15 -33.92
CA LYS A 104 7.80 1.26 -34.67
C LYS A 104 7.12 0.02 -35.26
N LEU A 105 5.83 -0.18 -34.94
CA LEU A 105 5.08 -1.34 -35.43
C LEU A 105 4.58 -1.10 -36.85
N SER A 106 4.43 -2.20 -37.62
CA SER A 106 3.97 -2.15 -39.00
C SER A 106 2.48 -1.77 -39.10
N PHE A 107 2.05 -1.23 -40.25
CA PHE A 107 0.64 -0.95 -40.56
C PHE A 107 -0.24 -2.20 -40.39
N ARG A 108 0.25 -3.37 -40.80
CA ARG A 108 -0.45 -4.64 -40.62
C ARG A 108 -0.83 -4.92 -39.18
N PHE A 109 0.02 -4.53 -38.22
CA PHE A 109 -0.32 -4.65 -36.80
C PHE A 109 -1.56 -3.83 -36.44
N TYR A 110 -1.68 -2.62 -36.97
CA TYR A 110 -2.82 -1.73 -36.71
C TYR A 110 -4.08 -2.17 -37.41
N ASP A 111 -3.99 -2.82 -38.59
CA ASP A 111 -5.12 -3.39 -39.30
C ASP A 111 -5.74 -4.59 -38.55
N GLU A 112 -4.89 -5.35 -37.83
CA GLU A 112 -5.31 -6.53 -37.06
C GLU A 112 -5.73 -6.18 -35.61
N GLN A 113 -5.48 -4.96 -35.13
CA GLN A 113 -5.74 -4.55 -33.74
C GLN A 113 -6.82 -3.48 -33.64
N ASN A 114 -7.60 -3.54 -32.58
CA ASN A 114 -8.56 -2.49 -32.27
C ASN A 114 -7.84 -1.29 -31.62
N THR A 115 -7.84 -0.14 -32.29
CA THR A 115 -7.20 1.11 -31.81
C THR A 115 -7.70 1.53 -30.42
N GLY A 116 -8.98 1.31 -30.12
CA GLY A 116 -9.53 1.57 -28.79
C GLY A 116 -8.91 0.71 -27.69
N GLN A 117 -8.52 -0.55 -28.00
CA GLN A 117 -7.81 -1.40 -27.04
C GLN A 117 -6.37 -0.92 -26.81
N LEU A 118 -5.68 -0.44 -27.86
CA LEU A 118 -4.34 0.11 -27.74
C LEU A 118 -4.35 1.38 -26.91
N MET A 119 -5.34 2.25 -27.12
CA MET A 119 -5.54 3.45 -26.29
C MET A 119 -5.85 3.10 -24.84
N SER A 120 -6.71 2.12 -24.58
CA SER A 120 -6.99 1.66 -23.21
C SER A 120 -5.75 1.14 -22.48
N ARG A 121 -4.82 0.51 -23.19
CA ARG A 121 -3.53 0.09 -22.63
C ARG A 121 -2.65 1.27 -22.27
N LEU A 122 -2.61 2.32 -23.11
CA LEU A 122 -1.83 3.55 -22.88
C LEU A 122 -2.38 4.42 -21.76
N THR A 123 -3.65 4.25 -21.40
CA THR A 123 -4.32 5.03 -20.36
C THR A 123 -4.60 4.18 -19.12
N ASN A 124 -5.64 3.35 -19.17
CA ASN A 124 -6.18 2.66 -18.00
C ASN A 124 -5.27 1.55 -17.46
N ASP A 125 -4.69 0.72 -18.35
CA ASP A 125 -3.83 -0.38 -17.91
C ASP A 125 -2.50 0.18 -17.35
N LEU A 126 -2.00 1.26 -17.94
CA LEU A 126 -0.78 1.91 -17.50
C LEU A 126 -0.98 2.60 -16.14
N PHE A 127 -2.07 3.33 -15.97
CA PHE A 127 -2.45 3.92 -14.69
C PHE A 127 -2.55 2.84 -13.60
N SER A 128 -3.25 1.73 -13.86
CA SER A 128 -3.35 0.63 -12.89
C SER A 128 -1.99 0.00 -12.55
N LEU A 129 -1.06 -0.03 -13.51
CA LEU A 129 0.29 -0.53 -13.29
C LEU A 129 1.11 0.42 -12.41
N THR A 130 0.98 1.73 -12.60
CA THR A 130 1.70 2.74 -11.81
C THR A 130 1.18 2.85 -10.39
N GLU A 131 -0.13 2.66 -10.17
CA GLU A 131 -0.69 2.49 -8.83
C GLU A 131 -0.05 1.30 -8.09
N LEU A 132 0.17 0.17 -8.80
CA LEU A 132 0.88 -0.97 -8.23
C LEU A 132 2.36 -0.66 -7.90
N TYR A 133 3.03 0.15 -8.73
CA TYR A 133 4.41 0.57 -8.47
C TYR A 133 4.52 1.43 -7.23
N HIS A 134 3.54 2.28 -6.99
CA HIS A 134 3.53 3.17 -5.83
C HIS A 134 3.06 2.42 -4.57
N HIS A 135 1.82 1.98 -4.54
CA HIS A 135 1.22 1.37 -3.35
C HIS A 135 1.78 -0.03 -3.00
N GLY A 136 2.19 -0.81 -4.01
CA GLY A 136 2.58 -2.19 -3.78
C GLY A 136 3.72 -2.38 -2.77
N PRO A 137 4.90 -1.78 -2.98
CA PRO A 137 6.01 -1.89 -2.04
C PRO A 137 5.74 -1.23 -0.69
N GLU A 138 5.06 -0.08 -0.69
CA GLU A 138 4.69 0.67 0.50
C GLU A 138 3.78 -0.17 1.41
N ASP A 139 2.67 -0.66 0.89
CA ASP A 139 1.70 -1.48 1.63
C ASP A 139 2.33 -2.76 2.19
N ILE A 140 3.23 -3.40 1.42
CA ILE A 140 3.94 -4.59 1.87
C ILE A 140 4.85 -4.26 3.06
N VAL A 141 5.64 -3.19 2.97
CA VAL A 141 6.57 -2.80 4.04
C VAL A 141 5.80 -2.40 5.30
N ILE A 142 4.78 -1.55 5.18
CA ILE A 142 3.94 -1.14 6.31
C ILE A 142 3.25 -2.36 6.95
N SER A 143 2.69 -3.24 6.14
CA SER A 143 1.98 -4.44 6.64
C SER A 143 2.92 -5.38 7.37
N ILE A 144 4.13 -5.63 6.86
CA ILE A 144 5.13 -6.48 7.51
C ILE A 144 5.55 -5.88 8.85
N ILE A 145 5.84 -4.59 8.91
CA ILE A 145 6.26 -3.92 10.15
C ILE A 145 5.14 -3.97 11.19
N LYS A 146 3.91 -3.61 10.79
CA LYS A 146 2.75 -3.64 11.69
C LYS A 146 2.43 -5.07 12.17
N PHE A 147 2.49 -6.06 11.28
CA PHE A 147 2.21 -7.45 11.62
C PHE A 147 3.22 -8.03 12.60
N ILE A 148 4.52 -7.90 12.29
CA ILE A 148 5.60 -8.39 13.15
C ILE A 148 5.63 -7.60 14.46
N GLY A 149 5.54 -6.28 14.39
CA GLY A 149 5.52 -5.41 15.56
C GLY A 149 4.35 -5.71 16.49
N ALA A 150 3.13 -5.86 15.95
CA ALA A 150 1.96 -6.24 16.74
C ALA A 150 2.13 -7.62 17.39
N PHE A 151 2.66 -8.61 16.65
CA PHE A 151 2.93 -9.94 17.20
C PHE A 151 3.90 -9.88 18.38
N ILE A 152 5.01 -9.17 18.23
CA ILE A 152 6.01 -9.01 19.30
C ILE A 152 5.41 -8.29 20.53
N LEU A 153 4.73 -7.16 20.31
CA LEU A 153 4.15 -6.36 21.38
C LEU A 153 3.04 -7.11 22.13
N LEU A 154 2.15 -7.78 21.42
CA LEU A 154 1.08 -8.57 22.02
C LEU A 154 1.64 -9.79 22.76
N SER A 155 2.66 -10.46 22.22
CA SER A 155 3.31 -11.60 22.87
C SER A 155 4.00 -11.18 24.17
N TYR A 156 4.57 -9.99 24.23
CA TYR A 156 5.12 -9.43 25.47
C TYR A 156 4.06 -9.19 26.53
N ILE A 157 2.82 -8.90 26.13
CA ILE A 157 1.70 -8.68 27.07
C ILE A 157 1.12 -10.01 27.54
N ASN A 158 0.71 -10.89 26.62
CA ASN A 158 0.12 -12.19 26.93
C ASN A 158 0.23 -13.13 25.72
N VAL A 159 1.15 -14.08 25.79
CA VAL A 159 1.40 -15.05 24.71
C VAL A 159 0.16 -15.88 24.36
N LYS A 160 -0.59 -16.35 25.37
CA LYS A 160 -1.78 -17.19 25.12
C LYS A 160 -2.84 -16.44 24.32
N LEU A 161 -3.12 -15.20 24.71
CA LEU A 161 -4.09 -14.36 24.02
C LEU A 161 -3.61 -14.02 22.60
N THR A 162 -2.32 -13.74 22.42
CA THR A 162 -1.73 -13.48 21.12
C THR A 162 -1.89 -14.67 20.18
N LEU A 163 -1.60 -15.88 20.65
CA LEU A 163 -1.76 -17.10 19.85
C LEU A 163 -3.22 -17.32 19.41
N ILE A 164 -4.18 -17.07 20.31
CA ILE A 164 -5.62 -17.15 19.98
C ILE A 164 -5.99 -16.15 18.88
N LEU A 165 -5.53 -14.88 19.01
CA LEU A 165 -5.80 -13.84 18.02
C LEU A 165 -5.18 -14.18 16.67
N PHE A 166 -3.92 -14.65 16.66
CA PHE A 166 -3.23 -15.00 15.43
C PHE A 166 -3.75 -16.30 14.80
N ALA A 167 -4.37 -17.20 15.57
CA ALA A 167 -5.04 -18.39 15.03
C ALA A 167 -6.27 -18.04 14.17
N ILE A 168 -6.85 -16.85 14.32
CA ILE A 168 -7.96 -16.36 13.47
C ILE A 168 -7.46 -15.94 12.07
N LEU A 169 -6.21 -15.53 11.94
CA LEU A 169 -5.65 -15.00 10.68
C LEU A 169 -5.72 -15.98 9.49
N PRO A 170 -5.42 -17.28 9.64
CA PRO A 170 -5.59 -18.22 8.53
C PRO A 170 -7.02 -18.27 7.99
N PHE A 171 -8.03 -18.20 8.89
CA PHE A 171 -9.43 -18.18 8.48
C PHE A 171 -9.77 -16.89 7.72
N MET A 172 -9.28 -15.74 8.19
CA MET A 172 -9.46 -14.47 7.49
C MET A 172 -8.77 -14.49 6.12
N PHE A 173 -7.58 -15.10 6.02
CA PHE A 173 -6.87 -15.24 4.75
C PHE A 173 -7.64 -16.09 3.74
N VAL A 174 -8.15 -17.28 4.15
CA VAL A 174 -8.97 -18.14 3.30
C VAL A 174 -10.25 -17.43 2.86
N PHE A 175 -10.91 -16.73 3.77
CA PHE A 175 -12.10 -15.95 3.47
C PHE A 175 -11.80 -14.83 2.45
N ALA A 176 -10.75 -14.04 2.68
CA ALA A 176 -10.34 -12.97 1.78
C ALA A 176 -9.96 -13.50 0.39
N TRP A 177 -9.23 -14.62 0.35
CA TRP A 177 -8.86 -15.28 -0.91
C TRP A 177 -10.09 -15.76 -1.70
N TYR A 178 -11.04 -16.41 -1.04
CA TYR A 178 -12.28 -16.88 -1.64
C TYR A 178 -13.10 -15.74 -2.24
N TYR A 179 -13.34 -14.68 -1.46
CA TYR A 179 -14.12 -13.53 -1.91
C TYR A 179 -13.41 -12.74 -3.00
N ASN A 180 -12.09 -12.59 -2.92
CA ASN A 180 -11.30 -11.91 -3.95
C ASN A 180 -11.39 -12.66 -5.30
N LYS A 181 -11.33 -14.00 -5.28
CA LYS A 181 -11.54 -14.81 -6.48
C LYS A 181 -12.95 -14.63 -7.07
N LYS A 182 -13.98 -14.61 -6.24
CA LYS A 182 -15.37 -14.40 -6.66
C LYS A 182 -15.56 -13.00 -7.25
N MET A 183 -15.00 -11.99 -6.62
CA MET A 183 -15.04 -10.60 -7.08
C MET A 183 -14.36 -10.43 -8.43
N LYS A 184 -13.16 -10.97 -8.62
CA LYS A 184 -12.45 -10.95 -9.91
C LYS A 184 -13.28 -11.57 -11.05
N THR A 185 -13.98 -12.68 -10.76
CA THR A 185 -14.87 -13.33 -11.75
C THR A 185 -16.06 -12.45 -12.08
N ALA A 186 -16.67 -11.80 -11.09
CA ALA A 186 -17.79 -10.88 -11.30
C ALA A 186 -17.37 -9.65 -12.12
N PHE A 187 -16.22 -9.04 -11.82
CA PHE A 187 -15.67 -7.93 -12.60
C PHE A 187 -15.41 -8.32 -14.06
N LYS A 188 -14.84 -9.52 -14.29
CA LYS A 188 -14.59 -10.02 -15.65
C LYS A 188 -15.90 -10.15 -16.43
N ARG A 189 -16.93 -10.77 -15.84
CA ARG A 189 -18.26 -10.90 -16.45
C ARG A 189 -18.90 -9.54 -16.77
N ASN A 190 -18.78 -8.58 -15.84
CA ASN A 190 -19.33 -7.25 -16.06
C ASN A 190 -18.60 -6.52 -17.22
N LYS A 191 -17.26 -6.61 -17.27
CA LYS A 191 -16.46 -6.06 -18.38
C LYS A 191 -16.82 -6.69 -19.74
N GLU A 192 -17.05 -7.98 -19.78
CA GLU A 192 -17.48 -8.71 -20.99
C GLU A 192 -18.91 -8.30 -21.42
N SER A 193 -19.83 -8.16 -20.47
CA SER A 193 -21.20 -7.69 -20.72
C SER A 193 -21.26 -6.25 -21.23
N ILE A 194 -20.41 -5.37 -20.73
CA ILE A 194 -20.29 -4.00 -21.21
C ILE A 194 -19.72 -4.01 -22.64
N LYS A 195 -18.66 -4.79 -22.89
CA LYS A 195 -18.05 -4.91 -24.21
C LYS A 195 -19.05 -5.39 -25.27
N SER A 196 -19.87 -6.39 -24.96
CA SER A 196 -20.88 -6.90 -25.89
C SER A 196 -21.96 -5.85 -26.24
N ARG A 197 -22.36 -5.00 -25.28
CA ARG A 197 -23.34 -3.92 -25.55
C ARG A 197 -22.80 -2.84 -26.48
N TRP A 198 -21.53 -2.51 -26.43
CA TRP A 198 -20.91 -1.53 -27.32
C TRP A 198 -20.57 -2.07 -28.72
N THR A 199 -20.67 -3.39 -28.93
CA THR A 199 -20.43 -4.00 -30.25
C THR A 199 -21.71 -4.00 -31.10
N PHE A 200 -22.86 -3.64 -30.51
CA PHE A 200 -24.16 -3.55 -31.19
C PHE A 200 -24.61 -2.10 -31.49
N LEU A 201 -23.79 -1.12 -31.17
CA LEU A 201 -23.95 0.30 -31.55
C LEU A 201 -22.89 0.70 -32.58
#